data_1ccaeeb91b1acb60ef10c16a8d77e977
#
_entry.id   1ccaeeb91b1acb60ef10c16a8d77e977
#
_cell.length_a   1.000
_cell.length_b   1.000
_cell.length_c   1.000
_cell.angle_alpha   90.00
_cell.angle_beta   90.00
_cell.angle_gamma   90.00
#
_symmetry.space_group_name_H-M   'P 1'
#
loop_
_entity.id
_entity.type
_entity.pdbx_description
1 polymer ?
#
loop_
_entity_poly.entity_id
_entity_poly.type
_entity_poly.pdbx_seq_one_letter_code
_entity_poly.pdbx_strand_id
1 'polypeptide(L)'
;MLTSCTSNNKETDVLTVNKIDSLFQSLYPSNEPGAAVLIMKGDSIVFDKGYGIADLEKMTKIDGNTFFNIASVSKQFAAVAVMMLAEEGKLSLDDNVKKWFPDFKADFFEKIKIKHLLSHTSGIPDARDRSNRNFVLTATDVDSYSYMKNLDTLNFEPGSDYEYMNPTFQLLYTIIEKASGMQFDTFMKNKIFLPCGMDETTYFEAGKDIPRMAHGYLLDSISNNFGEFDFGEESFFATKADGGIYTSTREFAKWEIALRDNKLISEQMKNTAHSPKISIKDMPYTSYGYGWFIEEKPGYPVKVFHTGDNGGFQIYAGRYPDNKILYLIFSNRNDRDRELTASKLDKIFKEAGWLDTTSDKK
;
A
#
# COMPACT_ATOMS: atom_id res chain seq x y z
N MET A 1 22.82 30.39 -26.00
CA MET A 1 23.29 29.09 -25.44
C MET A 1 22.24 28.39 -24.58
N LEU A 2 21.01 28.19 -25.05
CA LEU A 2 19.92 27.53 -24.30
C LEU A 2 19.45 26.23 -24.96
N THR A 3 20.04 25.80 -26.05
CA THR A 3 19.59 24.60 -26.81
C THR A 3 20.31 23.30 -26.46
N SER A 4 21.39 23.33 -25.66
CA SER A 4 22.15 22.10 -25.35
C SER A 4 21.65 21.36 -24.10
N CYS A 5 21.00 22.02 -23.14
CA CYS A 5 20.52 21.39 -21.92
C CYS A 5 19.25 20.53 -22.13
N THR A 6 18.39 20.92 -23.08
CA THR A 6 17.13 20.16 -23.34
C THR A 6 17.35 18.87 -24.14
N SER A 7 18.40 18.81 -24.96
CA SER A 7 18.75 17.60 -25.72
C SER A 7 19.39 16.52 -24.81
N ASN A 8 20.29 16.91 -23.91
CA ASN A 8 20.93 15.97 -22.97
C ASN A 8 19.94 15.33 -22.01
N ASN A 9 18.95 16.09 -21.50
CA ASN A 9 17.93 15.53 -20.60
C ASN A 9 17.04 14.49 -21.30
N LYS A 10 16.64 14.72 -22.56
CA LYS A 10 15.84 13.73 -23.31
C LYS A 10 16.60 12.44 -23.60
N GLU A 11 17.87 12.53 -23.93
CA GLU A 11 18.71 11.34 -24.19
C GLU A 11 18.94 10.54 -22.89
N THR A 12 19.18 11.21 -21.76
CA THR A 12 19.30 10.59 -20.44
C THR A 12 18.01 9.90 -20.04
N ASP A 13 16.84 10.51 -20.24
CA ASP A 13 15.55 9.90 -19.92
C ASP A 13 15.30 8.64 -20.77
N VAL A 14 15.62 8.64 -22.05
CA VAL A 14 15.52 7.45 -22.93
C VAL A 14 16.42 6.31 -22.46
N LEU A 15 17.68 6.61 -22.12
CA LEU A 15 18.62 5.61 -21.59
C LEU A 15 18.13 5.03 -20.25
N THR A 16 17.56 5.87 -19.41
CA THR A 16 17.01 5.46 -18.11
C THR A 16 15.83 4.51 -18.30
N VAL A 17 14.88 4.86 -19.17
CA VAL A 17 13.72 4.02 -19.53
C VAL A 17 14.18 2.66 -20.07
N ASN A 18 15.20 2.61 -20.92
CA ASN A 18 15.75 1.37 -21.45
C ASN A 18 16.39 0.50 -20.37
N LYS A 19 17.11 1.10 -19.41
CA LYS A 19 17.65 0.36 -18.24
C LYS A 19 16.56 -0.26 -17.38
N ILE A 20 15.47 0.51 -17.14
CA ILE A 20 14.30 0.05 -16.40
C ILE A 20 13.65 -1.13 -17.14
N ASP A 21 13.39 -1.00 -18.42
CA ASP A 21 12.79 -2.06 -19.23
C ASP A 21 13.64 -3.34 -19.22
N SER A 22 14.95 -3.21 -19.40
CA SER A 22 15.88 -4.35 -19.34
C SER A 22 15.88 -5.06 -17.99
N LEU A 23 15.79 -4.27 -16.88
CA LEU A 23 15.68 -4.84 -15.54
C LEU A 23 14.44 -5.72 -15.42
N PHE A 24 13.27 -5.22 -15.79
CA PHE A 24 12.02 -5.96 -15.65
C PHE A 24 11.88 -7.12 -16.64
N GLN A 25 12.39 -6.99 -17.87
CA GLN A 25 12.46 -8.10 -18.82
C GLN A 25 13.30 -9.26 -18.27
N SER A 26 14.37 -8.97 -17.54
CA SER A 26 15.22 -10.01 -16.92
C SER A 26 14.55 -10.70 -15.72
N LEU A 27 13.63 -10.03 -15.05
CA LEU A 27 12.94 -10.54 -13.85
C LEU A 27 11.67 -11.33 -14.19
N TYR A 28 10.95 -10.95 -15.26
CA TYR A 28 9.61 -11.45 -15.57
C TYR A 28 9.55 -11.99 -16.99
N PRO A 29 9.76 -13.31 -17.19
CA PRO A 29 9.59 -13.98 -18.48
C PRO A 29 8.18 -13.82 -19.04
N SER A 30 8.06 -13.80 -20.36
CA SER A 30 6.80 -13.48 -21.05
C SER A 30 5.71 -14.55 -20.96
N ASN A 31 6.06 -15.77 -20.51
CA ASN A 31 5.17 -16.93 -20.40
C ASN A 31 4.92 -17.40 -18.96
N GLU A 32 5.32 -16.61 -17.97
CA GLU A 32 5.12 -16.86 -16.55
C GLU A 32 4.32 -15.72 -15.92
N PRO A 33 3.80 -15.89 -14.68
CA PRO A 33 3.27 -14.75 -13.90
C PRO A 33 4.29 -13.61 -13.83
N GLY A 34 3.83 -12.38 -13.73
CA GLY A 34 4.73 -11.26 -13.93
C GLY A 34 4.41 -10.02 -13.11
N ALA A 35 4.52 -8.85 -13.74
CA ALA A 35 4.24 -7.58 -13.07
C ALA A 35 3.77 -6.49 -14.03
N ALA A 36 2.93 -5.58 -13.52
CA ALA A 36 2.72 -4.25 -14.08
C ALA A 36 3.64 -3.23 -13.38
N VAL A 37 4.33 -2.43 -14.16
CA VAL A 37 5.27 -1.41 -13.68
C VAL A 37 4.89 -0.07 -14.24
N LEU A 38 4.74 0.92 -13.36
CA LEU A 38 4.45 2.30 -13.75
C LEU A 38 5.37 3.25 -13.00
N ILE A 39 5.93 4.23 -13.73
CA ILE A 39 6.76 5.29 -13.13
C ILE A 39 6.25 6.64 -13.61
N MET A 40 6.02 7.54 -12.65
CA MET A 40 5.75 8.95 -12.90
C MET A 40 6.95 9.80 -12.51
N LYS A 41 7.20 10.84 -13.31
CA LYS A 41 8.15 11.93 -13.01
C LYS A 41 7.42 13.26 -13.22
N GLY A 42 7.23 14.03 -12.16
CA GLY A 42 6.29 15.14 -12.19
C GLY A 42 4.87 14.66 -12.47
N ASP A 43 4.20 15.31 -13.41
CA ASP A 43 2.81 15.00 -13.80
C ASP A 43 2.71 14.01 -14.96
N SER A 44 3.86 13.48 -15.42
CA SER A 44 3.91 12.60 -16.59
C SER A 44 4.23 11.17 -16.21
N ILE A 45 3.51 10.22 -16.80
CA ILE A 45 3.90 8.81 -16.81
C ILE A 45 5.07 8.67 -17.80
N VAL A 46 6.25 8.31 -17.31
CA VAL A 46 7.46 8.12 -18.11
C VAL A 46 7.74 6.65 -18.43
N PHE A 47 7.08 5.75 -17.69
CA PHE A 47 7.14 4.32 -17.92
C PHE A 47 5.82 3.66 -17.54
N ASP A 48 5.25 2.83 -18.41
CA ASP A 48 4.01 2.07 -18.16
C ASP A 48 4.05 0.79 -19.00
N LYS A 49 4.37 -0.33 -18.36
CA LYS A 49 4.54 -1.60 -19.07
C LYS A 49 4.16 -2.80 -18.21
N GLY A 50 3.49 -3.78 -18.85
CA GLY A 50 3.24 -5.10 -18.28
C GLY A 50 4.24 -6.14 -18.78
N TYR A 51 4.55 -7.09 -17.93
CA TYR A 51 5.42 -8.23 -18.17
C TYR A 51 4.71 -9.50 -17.72
N GLY A 52 4.82 -10.58 -18.49
CA GLY A 52 4.27 -11.88 -18.11
C GLY A 52 2.75 -11.99 -18.26
N ILE A 53 2.18 -12.91 -17.50
CA ILE A 53 0.81 -13.42 -17.60
C ILE A 53 0.02 -13.07 -16.35
N ALA A 54 -1.16 -12.49 -16.52
CA ALA A 54 -2.11 -12.17 -15.47
C ALA A 54 -2.91 -13.40 -15.00
N ASP A 55 -3.31 -14.24 -15.95
CA ASP A 55 -4.10 -15.46 -15.75
C ASP A 55 -3.48 -16.57 -16.61
N LEU A 56 -2.89 -17.57 -15.95
CA LEU A 56 -2.20 -18.69 -16.64
C LEU A 56 -3.16 -19.64 -17.35
N GLU A 57 -4.43 -19.72 -16.90
CA GLU A 57 -5.42 -20.55 -17.55
C GLU A 57 -5.85 -19.94 -18.90
N LYS A 58 -6.13 -18.63 -18.90
CA LYS A 58 -6.55 -17.89 -20.08
C LYS A 58 -5.40 -17.31 -20.89
N MET A 59 -4.17 -17.40 -20.40
CA MET A 59 -2.96 -16.82 -21.00
C MET A 59 -3.09 -15.31 -21.27
N THR A 60 -3.83 -14.60 -20.43
CA THR A 60 -3.98 -13.15 -20.54
C THR A 60 -2.71 -12.42 -20.14
N LYS A 61 -2.30 -11.44 -20.94
CA LYS A 61 -1.09 -10.64 -20.66
C LYS A 61 -1.37 -9.56 -19.64
N ILE A 62 -0.34 -9.25 -18.83
CA ILE A 62 -0.36 -8.09 -17.94
C ILE A 62 -0.14 -6.81 -18.74
N ASP A 63 -0.91 -5.78 -18.40
CA ASP A 63 -0.71 -4.39 -18.83
C ASP A 63 -1.00 -3.40 -17.70
N GLY A 64 -0.90 -2.10 -17.98
CA GLY A 64 -1.17 -1.03 -16.98
C GLY A 64 -2.63 -0.93 -16.52
N ASN A 65 -3.58 -1.65 -17.14
CA ASN A 65 -4.98 -1.72 -16.73
C ASN A 65 -5.30 -3.04 -16.01
N THR A 66 -4.35 -3.96 -15.88
CA THR A 66 -4.53 -5.20 -15.14
C THR A 66 -4.73 -4.89 -13.67
N PHE A 67 -5.76 -5.49 -13.05
CA PHE A 67 -6.10 -5.30 -11.65
C PHE A 67 -5.35 -6.30 -10.78
N PHE A 68 -4.76 -5.81 -9.71
CA PHE A 68 -4.06 -6.60 -8.70
C PHE A 68 -4.68 -6.35 -7.33
N ASN A 69 -4.72 -7.34 -6.47
CA ASN A 69 -4.85 -7.08 -5.05
C ASN A 69 -3.60 -6.35 -4.58
N ILE A 70 -3.76 -5.13 -4.08
CA ILE A 70 -2.63 -4.34 -3.60
C ILE A 70 -2.27 -4.59 -2.14
N ALA A 71 -2.94 -5.57 -1.53
CA ALA A 71 -2.66 -6.01 -0.16
C ALA A 71 -2.49 -4.83 0.80
N SER A 72 -1.47 -4.85 1.65
CA SER A 72 -1.23 -3.82 2.67
C SER A 72 -0.96 -2.41 2.14
N VAL A 73 -0.72 -2.24 0.85
CA VAL A 73 -0.71 -0.90 0.23
C VAL A 73 -2.09 -0.22 0.35
N SER A 74 -3.16 -0.99 0.59
CA SER A 74 -4.51 -0.49 0.90
C SER A 74 -4.57 0.35 2.19
N LYS A 75 -3.66 0.14 3.13
CA LYS A 75 -3.64 0.85 4.43
C LYS A 75 -3.57 2.36 4.28
N GLN A 76 -2.86 2.86 3.28
CA GLN A 76 -2.79 4.30 3.03
C GLN A 76 -4.16 4.92 2.72
N PHE A 77 -5.04 4.18 2.06
CA PHE A 77 -6.40 4.66 1.75
C PHE A 77 -7.27 4.73 2.99
N ALA A 78 -7.25 3.70 3.84
CA ALA A 78 -7.93 3.70 5.12
C ALA A 78 -7.38 4.81 6.06
N ALA A 79 -6.07 5.02 6.07
CA ALA A 79 -5.44 6.09 6.84
C ALA A 79 -5.91 7.47 6.36
N VAL A 80 -5.97 7.72 5.06
CA VAL A 80 -6.49 8.98 4.50
C VAL A 80 -7.97 9.16 4.83
N ALA A 81 -8.78 8.10 4.77
CA ALA A 81 -10.19 8.15 5.16
C ALA A 81 -10.36 8.60 6.62
N VAL A 82 -9.57 8.06 7.55
CA VAL A 82 -9.58 8.48 8.96
C VAL A 82 -9.11 9.92 9.12
N MET A 83 -8.05 10.33 8.44
CA MET A 83 -7.52 11.70 8.51
C MET A 83 -8.49 12.72 7.92
N MET A 84 -9.19 12.37 6.85
CA MET A 84 -10.26 13.19 6.26
C MET A 84 -11.40 13.42 7.26
N LEU A 85 -11.85 12.35 7.93
CA LEU A 85 -12.86 12.45 8.98
C LEU A 85 -12.38 13.27 10.19
N ALA A 86 -11.07 13.24 10.49
CA ALA A 86 -10.49 14.09 11.52
C ALA A 86 -10.50 15.58 11.13
N GLU A 87 -10.18 15.92 9.89
CA GLU A 87 -10.26 17.30 9.39
C GLU A 87 -11.71 17.80 9.31
N GLU A 88 -12.68 16.91 9.04
CA GLU A 88 -14.11 17.21 9.11
C GLU A 88 -14.64 17.37 10.56
N GLY A 89 -13.80 17.14 11.59
CA GLY A 89 -14.19 17.21 13.00
C GLY A 89 -15.09 16.08 13.47
N LYS A 90 -15.23 15.00 12.71
CA LYS A 90 -16.06 13.83 13.04
C LYS A 90 -15.39 12.86 14.01
N LEU A 91 -14.07 12.89 14.08
CA LEU A 91 -13.26 12.18 15.06
C LEU A 91 -12.01 13.01 15.38
N SER A 92 -11.27 12.57 16.40
CA SER A 92 -9.91 13.07 16.67
C SER A 92 -8.92 11.91 16.59
N LEU A 93 -7.73 12.14 16.04
CA LEU A 93 -6.65 11.15 16.08
C LEU A 93 -6.22 10.82 17.52
N ASP A 94 -6.56 11.69 18.48
CA ASP A 94 -6.36 11.49 19.92
C ASP A 94 -7.55 10.84 20.63
N ASP A 95 -8.66 10.56 19.94
CA ASP A 95 -9.75 9.77 20.51
C ASP A 95 -9.21 8.40 20.92
N ASN A 96 -9.60 7.94 22.12
CA ASN A 96 -9.28 6.59 22.54
C ASN A 96 -10.17 5.55 21.85
N VAL A 97 -9.64 4.34 21.71
CA VAL A 97 -10.33 3.23 21.03
C VAL A 97 -11.63 2.89 21.73
N LYS A 98 -11.68 2.95 23.08
CA LYS A 98 -12.87 2.63 23.87
C LYS A 98 -14.06 3.56 23.59
N LYS A 99 -13.83 4.80 23.17
CA LYS A 99 -14.89 5.71 22.70
C LYS A 99 -15.67 5.12 21.53
N TRP A 100 -14.98 4.41 20.64
CA TRP A 100 -15.55 3.82 19.43
C TRP A 100 -16.05 2.38 19.66
N PHE A 101 -15.46 1.70 20.64
CA PHE A 101 -15.75 0.31 21.03
C PHE A 101 -16.01 0.23 22.55
N PRO A 102 -17.16 0.74 23.02
CA PRO A 102 -17.44 0.84 24.47
C PRO A 102 -17.56 -0.52 25.18
N ASP A 103 -17.77 -1.59 24.43
CA ASP A 103 -17.83 -2.97 24.93
C ASP A 103 -16.47 -3.68 25.02
N PHE A 104 -15.37 -3.02 24.63
CA PHE A 104 -14.02 -3.49 24.91
C PHE A 104 -13.76 -3.46 26.41
N LYS A 105 -13.42 -4.62 27.01
CA LYS A 105 -13.47 -4.78 28.47
C LYS A 105 -12.28 -4.16 29.19
N ALA A 106 -11.08 -4.33 28.66
CA ALA A 106 -9.87 -3.93 29.34
C ALA A 106 -9.69 -2.41 29.37
N ASP A 107 -9.16 -1.90 30.49
CA ASP A 107 -8.95 -0.46 30.72
C ASP A 107 -7.84 0.13 29.83
N PHE A 108 -6.91 -0.71 29.34
CA PHE A 108 -5.86 -0.24 28.46
C PHE A 108 -6.39 0.34 27.14
N PHE A 109 -7.61 -0.04 26.71
CA PHE A 109 -8.23 0.56 25.51
C PHE A 109 -8.56 2.05 25.66
N GLU A 110 -8.57 2.58 26.88
CA GLU A 110 -8.66 4.03 27.15
C GLU A 110 -7.35 4.75 26.85
N LYS A 111 -6.21 4.04 26.86
CA LYS A 111 -4.89 4.59 26.54
C LYS A 111 -4.57 4.50 25.04
N ILE A 112 -5.17 3.55 24.33
CA ILE A 112 -4.94 3.36 22.90
C ILE A 112 -5.71 4.41 22.12
N LYS A 113 -5.01 5.21 21.32
CA LYS A 113 -5.58 6.26 20.48
C LYS A 113 -5.66 5.83 19.02
N ILE A 114 -6.53 6.45 18.22
CA ILE A 114 -6.62 6.21 16.77
C ILE A 114 -5.25 6.34 16.09
N LYS A 115 -4.46 7.36 16.47
CA LYS A 115 -3.09 7.52 15.94
C LYS A 115 -2.18 6.33 16.21
N HIS A 116 -2.38 5.59 17.32
CA HIS A 116 -1.61 4.37 17.61
C HIS A 116 -2.00 3.21 16.70
N LEU A 117 -3.28 3.14 16.25
CA LEU A 117 -3.70 2.18 15.24
C LEU A 117 -3.05 2.49 13.89
N LEU A 118 -3.06 3.76 13.48
CA LEU A 118 -2.49 4.24 12.22
C LEU A 118 -0.98 4.04 12.10
N SER A 119 -0.26 4.03 13.22
CA SER A 119 1.21 3.93 13.28
C SER A 119 1.73 2.58 13.76
N HIS A 120 0.85 1.58 13.98
CA HIS A 120 1.22 0.27 14.51
C HIS A 120 1.94 0.32 15.87
N THR A 121 1.52 1.27 16.73
CA THR A 121 2.10 1.49 18.07
C THR A 121 1.08 1.24 19.18
N SER A 122 0.02 0.49 18.91
CA SER A 122 -1.05 0.25 19.89
C SER A 122 -0.69 -0.77 20.97
N GLY A 123 0.24 -1.68 20.68
CA GLY A 123 0.54 -2.83 21.54
C GLY A 123 -0.51 -3.96 21.49
N ILE A 124 -1.58 -3.81 20.69
CA ILE A 124 -2.61 -4.85 20.52
C ILE A 124 -1.98 -6.08 19.85
N PRO A 125 -2.02 -7.28 20.47
CA PRO A 125 -1.53 -8.50 19.86
C PRO A 125 -2.42 -8.98 18.71
N ASP A 126 -1.86 -9.76 17.78
CA ASP A 126 -2.68 -10.52 16.83
C ASP A 126 -3.26 -11.75 17.51
N ALA A 127 -4.47 -11.62 18.03
CA ALA A 127 -5.17 -12.69 18.74
C ALA A 127 -5.93 -13.65 17.80
N ARG A 128 -5.77 -13.52 16.47
CA ARG A 128 -6.39 -14.41 15.51
C ARG A 128 -5.74 -15.79 15.58
N ASP A 129 -6.57 -16.84 15.60
CA ASP A 129 -6.06 -18.19 15.42
C ASP A 129 -5.61 -18.42 13.97
N ARG A 130 -4.36 -18.06 13.68
CA ARG A 130 -3.75 -18.20 12.36
C ARG A 130 -3.55 -19.66 11.94
N SER A 131 -3.66 -20.62 12.87
CA SER A 131 -3.65 -22.04 12.56
C SER A 131 -5.00 -22.51 11.99
N ASN A 132 -6.08 -21.79 12.27
CA ASN A 132 -7.40 -22.06 11.71
C ASN A 132 -7.53 -21.44 10.32
N ARG A 133 -7.16 -22.23 9.30
CA ARG A 133 -7.20 -21.82 7.89
C ARG A 133 -8.56 -21.24 7.50
N ASN A 134 -9.66 -21.90 7.87
CA ASN A 134 -11.00 -21.43 7.52
C ASN A 134 -11.28 -20.04 8.11
N PHE A 135 -10.88 -19.79 9.37
CA PHE A 135 -11.04 -18.48 9.97
C PHE A 135 -10.22 -17.41 9.21
N VAL A 136 -8.96 -17.68 8.90
CA VAL A 136 -8.10 -16.76 8.16
C VAL A 136 -8.69 -16.41 6.79
N LEU A 137 -9.31 -17.40 6.12
CA LEU A 137 -9.91 -17.24 4.80
C LEU A 137 -11.23 -16.45 4.82
N THR A 138 -12.03 -16.58 5.86
CA THR A 138 -13.39 -16.04 5.92
C THR A 138 -13.56 -14.84 6.84
N ALA A 139 -12.54 -14.53 7.66
CA ALA A 139 -12.59 -13.43 8.61
C ALA A 139 -12.76 -12.07 7.91
N THR A 140 -13.70 -11.29 8.39
CA THR A 140 -13.95 -9.91 7.96
C THR A 140 -13.33 -8.93 8.97
N ASP A 141 -13.34 -7.62 8.65
CA ASP A 141 -12.93 -6.58 9.60
C ASP A 141 -13.74 -6.64 10.91
N VAL A 142 -15.01 -7.04 10.84
CA VAL A 142 -15.87 -7.17 12.01
C VAL A 142 -15.47 -8.35 12.90
N ASP A 143 -14.91 -9.41 12.36
CA ASP A 143 -14.42 -10.54 13.16
C ASP A 143 -13.23 -10.13 14.02
N SER A 144 -12.36 -9.24 13.52
CA SER A 144 -11.26 -8.66 14.29
C SER A 144 -11.76 -7.94 15.55
N TYR A 145 -12.84 -7.19 15.45
CA TYR A 145 -13.51 -6.59 16.60
C TYR A 145 -13.93 -7.64 17.64
N SER A 146 -14.48 -8.76 17.19
CA SER A 146 -15.07 -9.77 18.07
C SER A 146 -14.06 -10.43 19.01
N TYR A 147 -12.83 -10.68 18.58
CA TYR A 147 -11.81 -11.25 19.46
C TYR A 147 -11.04 -10.20 20.24
N MET A 148 -10.87 -8.98 19.70
CA MET A 148 -10.17 -7.90 20.42
C MET A 148 -10.91 -7.44 21.66
N LYS A 149 -12.24 -7.44 21.68
CA LYS A 149 -13.03 -6.98 22.85
C LYS A 149 -12.76 -7.74 24.14
N ASN A 150 -12.20 -8.95 24.05
CA ASN A 150 -11.90 -9.81 25.18
C ASN A 150 -10.40 -9.90 25.51
N LEU A 151 -9.56 -9.13 24.83
CA LEU A 151 -8.13 -9.06 25.15
C LEU A 151 -7.93 -8.60 26.59
N ASP A 152 -6.98 -9.21 27.27
CA ASP A 152 -6.60 -8.94 28.66
C ASP A 152 -5.17 -8.43 28.81
N THR A 153 -4.40 -8.39 27.71
CA THR A 153 -3.00 -7.94 27.70
C THR A 153 -2.65 -7.19 26.44
N LEU A 154 -1.57 -6.42 26.49
CA LEU A 154 -0.89 -5.79 25.37
C LEU A 154 0.55 -6.33 25.28
N ASN A 155 1.13 -6.31 24.08
CA ASN A 155 2.54 -6.67 23.87
C ASN A 155 3.48 -5.59 24.43
N PHE A 156 3.03 -4.31 24.45
CA PHE A 156 3.76 -3.15 24.98
C PHE A 156 2.78 -2.00 25.27
N GLU A 157 3.21 -1.01 26.04
CA GLU A 157 2.41 0.19 26.33
C GLU A 157 2.16 1.01 25.04
N PRO A 158 0.95 1.53 24.81
CA PRO A 158 0.61 2.30 23.61
C PRO A 158 1.57 3.46 23.36
N GLY A 159 2.14 3.51 22.16
CA GLY A 159 3.11 4.52 21.74
C GLY A 159 4.56 4.23 22.08
N SER A 160 4.88 3.16 22.82
CA SER A 160 6.24 2.89 23.30
C SER A 160 7.09 2.03 22.36
N ASP A 161 6.47 1.22 21.50
CA ASP A 161 7.17 0.35 20.56
C ASP A 161 6.34 0.18 19.26
N TYR A 162 6.91 -0.52 18.30
CA TYR A 162 6.32 -0.79 16.99
C TYR A 162 6.14 -2.30 16.80
N GLU A 163 4.93 -2.68 16.39
CA GLU A 163 4.62 -4.02 15.91
C GLU A 163 3.57 -3.93 14.81
N TYR A 164 3.94 -4.35 13.58
CA TYR A 164 3.04 -4.31 12.43
C TYR A 164 1.87 -5.27 12.64
N MET A 165 0.65 -4.74 12.75
CA MET A 165 -0.57 -5.49 13.07
C MET A 165 -1.71 -5.17 12.13
N ASN A 166 -2.10 -6.13 11.29
CA ASN A 166 -3.28 -5.99 10.42
C ASN A 166 -4.57 -5.73 11.20
N PRO A 167 -4.85 -6.44 12.31
CA PRO A 167 -6.05 -6.23 13.09
C PRO A 167 -6.29 -4.78 13.54
N THR A 168 -5.22 -4.01 13.77
CA THR A 168 -5.38 -2.60 14.18
C THR A 168 -5.97 -1.74 13.07
N PHE A 169 -5.62 -2.02 11.81
CA PHE A 169 -6.24 -1.36 10.66
C PHE A 169 -7.66 -1.85 10.40
N GLN A 170 -7.95 -3.12 10.68
CA GLN A 170 -9.31 -3.66 10.58
C GLN A 170 -10.29 -2.95 11.53
N LEU A 171 -9.84 -2.49 12.73
CA LEU A 171 -10.66 -1.64 13.58
C LEU A 171 -11.04 -0.30 12.92
N LEU A 172 -10.19 0.22 12.04
CA LEU A 172 -10.49 1.48 11.33
C LEU A 172 -11.70 1.36 10.41
N TYR A 173 -12.02 0.16 9.91
CA TYR A 173 -13.25 -0.12 9.17
C TYR A 173 -14.48 0.38 9.95
N THR A 174 -14.66 -0.14 11.17
CA THR A 174 -15.79 0.23 12.03
C THR A 174 -15.74 1.69 12.49
N ILE A 175 -14.54 2.24 12.73
CA ILE A 175 -14.39 3.65 13.10
C ILE A 175 -14.84 4.56 11.95
N ILE A 176 -14.45 4.25 10.70
CA ILE A 176 -14.87 4.99 9.52
C ILE A 176 -16.39 4.95 9.35
N GLU A 177 -17.02 3.78 9.50
CA GLU A 177 -18.48 3.66 9.43
C GLU A 177 -19.19 4.49 10.50
N LYS A 178 -18.77 4.36 11.76
CA LYS A 178 -19.38 5.10 12.87
C LYS A 178 -19.18 6.62 12.75
N ALA A 179 -17.99 7.06 12.36
CA ALA A 179 -17.68 8.48 12.24
C ALA A 179 -18.35 9.13 11.01
N SER A 180 -18.45 8.40 9.91
CA SER A 180 -19.04 8.91 8.67
C SER A 180 -20.56 8.78 8.62
N GLY A 181 -21.13 7.80 9.32
CA GLY A 181 -22.53 7.38 9.18
C GLY A 181 -22.81 6.63 7.86
N MET A 182 -21.78 6.18 7.16
CA MET A 182 -21.87 5.47 5.88
C MET A 182 -21.29 4.05 6.03
N GLN A 183 -21.77 3.12 5.21
CA GLN A 183 -21.08 1.83 5.07
C GLN A 183 -19.68 2.04 4.47
N PHE A 184 -18.71 1.26 4.90
CA PHE A 184 -17.29 1.41 4.54
C PHE A 184 -17.06 1.47 3.03
N ASP A 185 -17.60 0.50 2.28
CA ASP A 185 -17.42 0.44 0.83
C ASP A 185 -18.02 1.68 0.12
N THR A 186 -19.19 2.10 0.60
CA THR A 186 -19.85 3.32 0.09
C THR A 186 -19.04 4.57 0.37
N PHE A 187 -18.46 4.66 1.58
CA PHE A 187 -17.57 5.75 1.94
C PHE A 187 -16.32 5.75 1.06
N MET A 188 -15.62 4.63 0.97
CA MET A 188 -14.38 4.52 0.19
C MET A 188 -14.62 4.85 -1.28
N LYS A 189 -15.67 4.30 -1.87
CA LYS A 189 -16.03 4.61 -3.26
C LYS A 189 -16.31 6.09 -3.47
N ASN A 190 -17.23 6.66 -2.68
CA ASN A 190 -17.77 7.99 -2.94
C ASN A 190 -16.88 9.13 -2.42
N LYS A 191 -16.07 8.88 -1.38
CA LYS A 191 -15.26 9.92 -0.72
C LYS A 191 -13.77 9.80 -1.05
N ILE A 192 -13.31 8.63 -1.48
CA ILE A 192 -11.89 8.37 -1.77
C ILE A 192 -11.70 8.08 -3.26
N PHE A 193 -12.25 6.98 -3.79
CA PHE A 193 -11.92 6.53 -5.14
C PHE A 193 -12.44 7.47 -6.23
N LEU A 194 -13.75 7.72 -6.29
CA LEU A 194 -14.35 8.60 -7.30
C LEU A 194 -13.78 10.02 -7.30
N PRO A 195 -13.60 10.70 -6.14
CA PRO A 195 -12.95 11.99 -6.13
C PRO A 195 -11.53 11.98 -6.70
N CYS A 196 -10.79 10.87 -6.59
CA CYS A 196 -9.47 10.72 -7.20
C CYS A 196 -9.51 10.36 -8.68
N GLY A 197 -10.70 10.07 -9.25
CA GLY A 197 -10.86 9.55 -10.60
C GLY A 197 -10.49 8.06 -10.73
N MET A 198 -10.44 7.32 -9.62
CA MET A 198 -10.20 5.88 -9.56
C MET A 198 -11.53 5.13 -9.75
N ASP A 199 -12.12 5.27 -10.92
CA ASP A 199 -13.51 4.88 -11.17
C ASP A 199 -13.73 3.36 -11.19
N GLU A 200 -12.69 2.60 -11.48
CA GLU A 200 -12.72 1.14 -11.57
C GLU A 200 -12.13 0.44 -10.33
N THR A 201 -11.46 1.17 -9.43
CA THR A 201 -10.91 0.62 -8.19
C THR A 201 -12.01 0.12 -7.26
N THR A 202 -11.83 -1.08 -6.71
CA THR A 202 -12.88 -1.76 -5.97
C THR A 202 -12.32 -2.66 -4.86
N TYR A 203 -13.22 -3.18 -4.05
CA TYR A 203 -12.97 -4.32 -3.15
C TYR A 203 -13.51 -5.59 -3.79
N PHE A 204 -12.87 -6.72 -3.47
CA PHE A 204 -13.41 -8.01 -3.87
C PHE A 204 -14.76 -8.27 -3.18
N GLU A 205 -15.71 -8.76 -3.94
CA GLU A 205 -16.99 -9.24 -3.43
C GLU A 205 -17.25 -10.64 -4.03
N ALA A 206 -17.48 -11.63 -3.17
CA ALA A 206 -17.76 -13.00 -3.63
C ALA A 206 -18.91 -13.03 -4.64
N GLY A 207 -18.67 -13.70 -5.77
CA GLY A 207 -19.64 -13.82 -6.87
C GLY A 207 -19.69 -12.61 -7.81
N LYS A 208 -18.80 -11.61 -7.62
CA LYS A 208 -18.65 -10.50 -8.58
C LYS A 208 -17.29 -10.58 -9.26
N ASP A 209 -17.29 -10.58 -10.58
CA ASP A 209 -16.06 -10.53 -11.36
C ASP A 209 -15.42 -9.14 -11.28
N ILE A 210 -14.10 -9.12 -11.13
CA ILE A 210 -13.28 -7.92 -11.35
C ILE A 210 -12.70 -8.03 -12.76
N PRO A 211 -13.09 -7.15 -13.69
CA PRO A 211 -12.57 -7.20 -15.05
C PRO A 211 -11.04 -7.08 -15.09
N ARG A 212 -10.37 -7.82 -15.95
CA ARG A 212 -8.90 -7.78 -16.11
C ARG A 212 -8.11 -8.10 -14.84
N MET A 213 -8.68 -8.87 -13.93
CA MET A 213 -8.02 -9.27 -12.68
C MET A 213 -6.85 -10.21 -12.97
N ALA A 214 -5.72 -9.94 -12.31
CA ALA A 214 -4.63 -10.90 -12.22
C ALA A 214 -4.91 -11.91 -11.11
N HIS A 215 -4.48 -13.16 -11.32
CA HIS A 215 -4.49 -14.19 -10.29
C HIS A 215 -3.13 -14.25 -9.59
N GLY A 216 -3.10 -14.52 -8.29
CA GLY A 216 -1.88 -14.62 -7.52
C GLY A 216 -1.28 -16.02 -7.59
N TYR A 217 0.03 -16.13 -7.83
CA TYR A 217 0.71 -17.41 -8.02
C TYR A 217 1.86 -17.61 -7.04
N LEU A 218 1.98 -18.84 -6.54
CA LEU A 218 3.14 -19.29 -5.79
C LEU A 218 4.01 -20.21 -6.64
N LEU A 219 5.31 -20.01 -6.60
CA LEU A 219 6.26 -20.93 -7.19
C LEU A 219 6.48 -22.12 -6.24
N ASP A 220 6.12 -23.33 -6.69
CA ASP A 220 6.50 -24.56 -6.00
C ASP A 220 7.99 -24.85 -6.26
N SER A 221 8.79 -24.82 -5.20
CA SER A 221 10.24 -24.99 -5.28
C SER A 221 10.69 -26.42 -5.65
N ILE A 222 9.79 -27.41 -5.56
CA ILE A 222 10.08 -28.81 -5.89
C ILE A 222 9.79 -29.07 -7.36
N SER A 223 8.59 -28.72 -7.82
CA SER A 223 8.18 -28.95 -9.21
C SER A 223 8.65 -27.85 -10.17
N ASN A 224 9.06 -26.69 -9.63
CA ASN A 224 9.36 -25.48 -10.37
C ASN A 224 8.19 -24.97 -11.24
N ASN A 225 6.96 -25.25 -10.80
CA ASN A 225 5.74 -24.79 -11.45
C ASN A 225 5.04 -23.73 -10.61
N PHE A 226 4.29 -22.84 -11.28
CA PHE A 226 3.40 -21.90 -10.61
C PHE A 226 2.06 -22.56 -10.36
N GLY A 227 1.62 -22.53 -9.11
CA GLY A 227 0.26 -22.86 -8.70
C GLY A 227 -0.47 -21.60 -8.27
N GLU A 228 -1.74 -21.50 -8.63
CA GLU A 228 -2.61 -20.46 -8.10
C GLU A 228 -2.71 -20.63 -6.60
N PHE A 229 -2.61 -19.50 -5.87
CA PHE A 229 -2.75 -19.52 -4.44
C PHE A 229 -4.23 -19.63 -4.11
N ASP A 230 -4.63 -20.75 -3.53
CA ASP A 230 -6.04 -21.06 -3.22
C ASP A 230 -6.68 -20.18 -2.13
N PHE A 231 -5.93 -19.21 -1.60
CA PHE A 231 -6.47 -18.10 -0.81
C PHE A 231 -6.94 -16.92 -1.67
N GLY A 232 -6.72 -16.98 -3.01
CA GLY A 232 -6.64 -15.81 -3.84
C GLY A 232 -7.89 -14.98 -3.87
N GLU A 233 -9.03 -15.55 -4.06
CA GLU A 233 -10.11 -14.74 -4.58
C GLU A 233 -11.45 -14.97 -3.93
N GLU A 234 -11.54 -15.92 -3.00
CA GLU A 234 -12.84 -16.23 -2.42
C GLU A 234 -13.07 -15.61 -1.05
N SER A 235 -12.06 -15.52 -0.19
CA SER A 235 -12.35 -15.21 1.21
C SER A 235 -11.23 -14.54 2.01
N PHE A 236 -9.97 -14.74 1.67
CA PHE A 236 -8.84 -14.15 2.40
C PHE A 236 -8.83 -12.62 2.36
N PHE A 237 -9.52 -12.06 1.40
CA PHE A 237 -9.65 -10.62 1.19
C PHE A 237 -10.98 -10.04 1.68
N ALA A 238 -11.66 -10.75 2.56
CA ALA A 238 -12.85 -10.25 3.22
C ALA A 238 -12.54 -9.07 4.17
N THR A 239 -11.27 -8.90 4.60
CA THR A 239 -10.83 -7.71 5.32
C THR A 239 -10.49 -6.60 4.33
N LYS A 240 -11.09 -5.41 4.51
CA LYS A 240 -11.05 -4.30 3.54
C LYS A 240 -10.13 -3.17 3.97
N ALA A 241 -10.14 -2.81 5.25
CA ALA A 241 -9.38 -1.64 5.72
C ALA A 241 -7.86 -1.85 5.74
N ASP A 242 -7.38 -3.07 5.81
CA ASP A 242 -5.97 -3.39 5.87
C ASP A 242 -5.36 -3.96 4.58
N GLY A 243 -6.19 -4.47 3.61
CA GLY A 243 -5.60 -5.20 2.49
C GLY A 243 -6.48 -5.54 1.30
N GLY A 244 -7.73 -5.13 1.24
CA GLY A 244 -8.72 -5.67 0.29
C GLY A 244 -8.90 -4.91 -1.02
N ILE A 245 -8.10 -3.89 -1.34
CA ILE A 245 -8.28 -3.10 -2.58
C ILE A 245 -7.73 -3.85 -3.79
N TYR A 246 -8.54 -3.89 -4.86
CA TYR A 246 -8.14 -4.26 -6.21
C TYR A 246 -8.07 -3.02 -7.10
N THR A 247 -6.92 -2.80 -7.71
CA THR A 247 -6.69 -1.63 -8.57
C THR A 247 -5.59 -1.91 -9.59
N SER A 248 -5.49 -1.07 -10.60
CA SER A 248 -4.41 -1.11 -11.59
C SER A 248 -3.34 -0.05 -11.29
N THR A 249 -2.17 -0.18 -11.90
CA THR A 249 -1.10 0.83 -11.77
C THR A 249 -1.55 2.20 -12.29
N ARG A 250 -2.38 2.23 -13.34
CA ARG A 250 -2.92 3.48 -13.90
C ARG A 250 -3.96 4.14 -12.99
N GLU A 251 -4.82 3.36 -12.36
CA GLU A 251 -5.73 3.88 -11.33
C GLU A 251 -4.96 4.42 -10.13
N PHE A 252 -3.94 3.70 -9.67
CA PHE A 252 -3.12 4.14 -8.57
C PHE A 252 -2.32 5.42 -8.88
N ALA A 253 -1.92 5.64 -10.12
CA ALA A 253 -1.29 6.91 -10.53
C ALA A 253 -2.22 8.11 -10.30
N LYS A 254 -3.53 7.96 -10.46
CA LYS A 254 -4.53 9.00 -10.15
C LYS A 254 -4.61 9.29 -8.65
N TRP A 255 -4.46 8.25 -7.80
CA TRP A 255 -4.32 8.41 -6.35
C TRP A 255 -3.12 9.28 -5.98
N GLU A 256 -1.96 9.03 -6.57
CA GLU A 256 -0.77 9.82 -6.34
C GLU A 256 -0.97 11.30 -6.68
N ILE A 257 -1.59 11.58 -7.83
CA ILE A 257 -1.90 12.96 -8.24
C ILE A 257 -2.83 13.62 -7.23
N ALA A 258 -3.92 12.95 -6.84
CA ALA A 258 -4.88 13.47 -5.87
C ALA A 258 -4.26 13.73 -4.49
N LEU A 259 -3.38 12.83 -4.04
CA LEU A 259 -2.68 12.97 -2.77
C LEU A 259 -1.68 14.13 -2.80
N ARG A 260 -0.95 14.27 -3.90
CA ARG A 260 0.00 15.36 -4.13
C ARG A 260 -0.69 16.73 -4.19
N ASP A 261 -1.83 16.79 -4.83
CA ASP A 261 -2.64 18.00 -4.99
C ASP A 261 -3.50 18.34 -3.76
N ASN A 262 -3.33 17.59 -2.65
CA ASN A 262 -4.09 17.78 -1.40
C ASN A 262 -5.61 17.71 -1.60
N LYS A 263 -6.08 16.85 -2.49
CA LYS A 263 -7.49 16.80 -2.90
C LYS A 263 -8.41 16.24 -1.81
N LEU A 264 -7.88 15.35 -0.97
CA LEU A 264 -8.65 14.64 0.07
C LEU A 264 -8.34 15.14 1.48
N ILE A 265 -7.09 15.46 1.75
CA ILE A 265 -6.60 15.94 3.04
C ILE A 265 -5.67 17.15 2.81
N SER A 266 -5.57 18.01 3.80
CA SER A 266 -4.68 19.16 3.74
C SER A 266 -3.20 18.75 3.63
N GLU A 267 -2.37 19.65 3.12
CA GLU A 267 -0.92 19.48 3.09
C GLU A 267 -0.35 19.23 4.49
N GLN A 268 -0.86 19.94 5.49
CA GLN A 268 -0.45 19.76 6.88
C GLN A 268 -0.74 18.33 7.38
N MET A 269 -1.93 17.80 7.08
CA MET A 269 -2.31 16.43 7.47
C MET A 269 -1.47 15.39 6.72
N LYS A 270 -1.25 15.60 5.41
CA LYS A 270 -0.37 14.74 4.61
C LYS A 270 1.05 14.72 5.16
N ASN A 271 1.62 15.89 5.48
CA ASN A 271 2.95 15.98 6.08
C ASN A 271 3.00 15.32 7.46
N THR A 272 1.92 15.42 8.24
CA THR A 272 1.78 14.68 9.49
C THR A 272 1.79 13.17 9.26
N ALA A 273 1.11 12.67 8.25
CA ALA A 273 1.08 11.24 7.92
C ALA A 273 2.44 10.72 7.42
N HIS A 274 3.15 11.52 6.63
CA HIS A 274 4.46 11.21 6.06
C HIS A 274 5.64 11.55 6.98
N SER A 275 5.41 11.93 8.24
CA SER A 275 6.48 12.14 9.21
C SER A 275 6.70 10.90 10.07
N PRO A 276 7.96 10.59 10.45
CA PRO A 276 8.28 9.49 11.36
C PRO A 276 7.48 9.56 12.66
N LYS A 277 6.83 8.46 13.04
CA LYS A 277 6.15 8.31 14.33
C LYS A 277 6.91 7.36 15.24
N ILE A 278 7.47 6.33 14.67
CA ILE A 278 8.24 5.31 15.39
C ILE A 278 9.29 4.71 14.43
N SER A 279 10.52 4.54 14.90
CA SER A 279 11.58 3.87 14.15
C SER A 279 11.39 2.35 14.19
N ILE A 280 11.71 1.67 13.10
CA ILE A 280 11.58 0.22 12.97
C ILE A 280 12.95 -0.43 13.22
N LYS A 281 13.05 -1.26 14.27
CA LYS A 281 14.34 -1.81 14.73
C LYS A 281 15.10 -2.60 13.66
N ASP A 282 14.38 -3.39 12.86
CA ASP A 282 14.97 -4.29 11.86
C ASP A 282 15.05 -3.68 10.44
N MET A 283 14.68 -2.41 10.29
CA MET A 283 14.73 -1.67 9.03
C MET A 283 15.55 -0.39 9.20
N PRO A 284 16.86 -0.41 8.94
CA PRO A 284 17.72 0.76 9.09
C PRO A 284 17.19 1.96 8.31
N TYR A 285 17.25 3.15 8.90
CA TYR A 285 16.78 4.42 8.34
C TYR A 285 15.27 4.48 8.06
N THR A 286 14.49 3.48 8.53
CA THR A 286 13.07 3.39 8.24
C THR A 286 12.25 3.58 9.51
N SER A 287 11.21 4.39 9.38
CA SER A 287 10.19 4.64 10.38
C SER A 287 8.81 4.34 9.81
N TYR A 288 7.79 4.25 10.67
CA TYR A 288 6.40 4.21 10.22
C TYR A 288 5.70 5.52 10.56
N GLY A 289 4.92 6.03 9.60
CA GLY A 289 4.02 7.17 9.75
C GLY A 289 2.57 6.74 9.99
N TYR A 290 1.61 7.40 9.35
CA TYR A 290 0.20 6.97 9.38
C TYR A 290 -0.18 6.26 8.09
N GLY A 291 0.10 4.94 8.02
CA GLY A 291 -0.19 4.11 6.85
C GLY A 291 0.93 4.08 5.80
N TRP A 292 2.12 4.57 6.10
CA TRP A 292 3.30 4.54 5.23
C TRP A 292 4.58 4.26 5.99
N PHE A 293 5.52 3.58 5.31
CA PHE A 293 6.93 3.56 5.68
C PHE A 293 7.59 4.84 5.19
N ILE A 294 8.51 5.38 5.99
CA ILE A 294 9.30 6.57 5.71
C ILE A 294 10.76 6.19 5.82
N GLU A 295 11.50 6.27 4.72
CA GLU A 295 12.93 5.97 4.68
C GLU A 295 13.76 7.25 4.52
N GLU A 296 14.67 7.50 5.48
CA GLU A 296 15.58 8.64 5.52
C GLU A 296 17.02 8.18 5.31
N LYS A 297 17.28 7.49 4.18
CA LYS A 297 18.55 6.87 3.86
C LYS A 297 19.59 7.92 3.47
N PRO A 298 20.82 7.90 4.05
CA PRO A 298 21.88 8.83 3.71
C PRO A 298 22.19 8.86 2.20
N GLY A 299 22.27 10.05 1.65
CA GLY A 299 22.53 10.28 0.22
C GLY A 299 21.35 10.04 -0.72
N TYR A 300 20.15 9.87 -0.18
CA TYR A 300 18.89 9.82 -0.93
C TYR A 300 17.89 10.84 -0.35
N PRO A 301 16.95 11.35 -1.16
CA PRO A 301 15.80 12.09 -0.64
C PRO A 301 14.94 11.19 0.26
N VAL A 302 14.08 11.79 1.06
CA VAL A 302 13.09 11.04 1.86
C VAL A 302 12.19 10.26 0.91
N LYS A 303 12.11 8.94 1.15
CA LYS A 303 11.21 8.05 0.44
C LYS A 303 10.02 7.69 1.34
N VAL A 304 8.82 7.80 0.77
CA VAL A 304 7.58 7.38 1.40
C VAL A 304 7.04 6.20 0.60
N PHE A 305 6.84 5.05 1.24
CA PHE A 305 6.47 3.84 0.52
C PHE A 305 5.57 2.92 1.34
N HIS A 306 4.97 1.95 0.69
CA HIS A 306 4.39 0.78 1.36
C HIS A 306 4.53 -0.44 0.47
N THR A 307 4.66 -1.60 1.11
CA THR A 307 4.68 -2.90 0.45
C THR A 307 3.37 -3.64 0.71
N GLY A 308 3.04 -4.58 -0.15
CA GLY A 308 1.89 -5.45 0.01
C GLY A 308 2.26 -6.89 -0.30
N ASP A 309 1.74 -7.82 0.49
CA ASP A 309 1.94 -9.26 0.32
C ASP A 309 0.65 -9.99 0.64
N ASN A 310 0.09 -10.69 -0.32
CA ASN A 310 -1.16 -11.41 -0.15
C ASN A 310 -1.40 -12.39 -1.29
N GLY A 311 -1.62 -13.67 -1.00
CA GLY A 311 -2.07 -14.65 -1.97
C GLY A 311 -1.27 -14.75 -3.27
N GLY A 312 0.05 -14.66 -3.22
CA GLY A 312 0.91 -14.63 -4.40
C GLY A 312 1.16 -13.23 -4.97
N PHE A 313 0.37 -12.22 -4.57
CA PHE A 313 0.64 -10.83 -4.95
C PHE A 313 1.77 -10.24 -4.13
N GLN A 314 2.73 -9.61 -4.80
CA GLN A 314 3.79 -8.82 -4.19
C GLN A 314 3.78 -7.42 -4.79
N ILE A 315 3.45 -6.45 -3.96
CA ILE A 315 3.21 -5.07 -4.37
C ILE A 315 4.25 -4.14 -3.74
N TYR A 316 4.75 -3.20 -4.53
CA TYR A 316 5.56 -2.08 -4.05
C TYR A 316 5.01 -0.77 -4.61
N ALA A 317 4.75 0.19 -3.74
CA ALA A 317 4.38 1.55 -4.10
C ALA A 317 5.32 2.52 -3.39
N GLY A 318 6.30 3.06 -4.12
CA GLY A 318 7.30 3.99 -3.62
C GLY A 318 7.16 5.36 -4.24
N ARG A 319 7.42 6.39 -3.44
CA ARG A 319 7.44 7.77 -3.90
C ARG A 319 8.57 8.56 -3.27
N TYR A 320 9.08 9.51 -4.04
CA TYR A 320 9.96 10.56 -3.58
C TYR A 320 9.22 11.89 -3.71
N PRO A 321 8.55 12.36 -2.64
CA PRO A 321 7.65 13.52 -2.73
C PRO A 321 8.34 14.78 -3.25
N ASP A 322 9.55 15.09 -2.75
CA ASP A 322 10.32 16.28 -3.14
C ASP A 322 10.76 16.26 -4.61
N ASN A 323 10.95 15.08 -5.18
CA ASN A 323 11.34 14.89 -6.58
C ASN A 323 10.14 14.64 -7.50
N LYS A 324 8.93 14.53 -6.93
CA LYS A 324 7.68 14.18 -7.63
C LYS A 324 7.81 12.89 -8.43
N ILE A 325 8.44 11.87 -7.84
CA ILE A 325 8.56 10.54 -8.45
C ILE A 325 7.62 9.58 -7.72
N LEU A 326 6.83 8.85 -8.50
CA LEU A 326 6.13 7.64 -8.09
C LEU A 326 6.68 6.48 -8.89
N TYR A 327 6.84 5.33 -8.25
CA TYR A 327 7.06 4.07 -8.95
C TYR A 327 6.28 2.94 -8.31
N LEU A 328 5.66 2.13 -9.16
CA LEU A 328 4.78 1.03 -8.80
C LEU A 328 5.31 -0.26 -9.40
N ILE A 329 5.33 -1.32 -8.61
CA ILE A 329 5.60 -2.69 -9.05
C ILE A 329 4.46 -3.54 -8.48
N PHE A 330 3.50 -3.93 -9.35
CA PHE A 330 2.38 -4.78 -8.98
C PHE A 330 2.62 -6.15 -9.59
N SER A 331 3.08 -7.11 -8.78
CA SER A 331 3.42 -8.46 -9.21
C SER A 331 2.40 -9.48 -8.73
N ASN A 332 2.10 -10.46 -9.57
CA ASN A 332 1.24 -11.59 -9.25
C ASN A 332 2.03 -12.90 -9.01
N ARG A 333 3.27 -12.79 -8.55
CA ARG A 333 4.12 -13.92 -8.14
C ARG A 333 4.95 -13.59 -6.89
N ASN A 334 5.24 -14.60 -6.08
CA ASN A 334 5.86 -14.43 -4.76
C ASN A 334 7.37 -14.71 -4.71
N ASP A 335 7.98 -15.12 -5.81
CA ASP A 335 9.38 -15.59 -5.85
C ASP A 335 10.39 -14.52 -6.26
N ARG A 336 9.97 -13.24 -6.26
CA ARG A 336 10.84 -12.10 -6.56
C ARG A 336 11.05 -11.24 -5.33
N ASP A 337 12.29 -10.79 -5.15
CA ASP A 337 12.62 -9.82 -4.10
C ASP A 337 12.23 -8.40 -4.58
N ARG A 338 11.08 -7.94 -4.14
CA ARG A 338 10.55 -6.61 -4.52
C ARG A 338 11.35 -5.47 -3.90
N GLU A 339 11.87 -5.65 -2.68
CA GLU A 339 12.69 -4.66 -1.98
C GLU A 339 14.04 -4.46 -2.70
N LEU A 340 14.67 -5.56 -3.09
CA LEU A 340 15.88 -5.51 -3.92
C LEU A 340 15.60 -4.88 -5.29
N THR A 341 14.44 -5.19 -5.89
CA THR A 341 14.05 -4.62 -7.18
C THR A 341 13.81 -3.11 -7.06
N ALA A 342 13.11 -2.66 -6.01
CA ALA A 342 12.92 -1.25 -5.69
C ALA A 342 14.26 -0.53 -5.45
N SER A 343 15.19 -1.15 -4.72
CA SER A 343 16.53 -0.60 -4.49
C SER A 343 17.34 -0.45 -5.78
N LYS A 344 17.18 -1.36 -6.75
CA LYS A 344 17.79 -1.21 -8.08
C LYS A 344 17.21 -0.05 -8.86
N LEU A 345 15.88 0.18 -8.76
CA LEU A 345 15.23 1.37 -9.36
C LEU A 345 15.73 2.66 -8.71
N ASP A 346 15.81 2.71 -7.37
CA ASP A 346 16.33 3.88 -6.65
C ASP A 346 17.74 4.25 -7.13
N LYS A 347 18.59 3.25 -7.37
CA LYS A 347 19.92 3.45 -7.93
C LYS A 347 19.87 3.99 -9.36
N ILE A 348 19.02 3.43 -10.23
CA ILE A 348 18.83 3.90 -11.60
C ILE A 348 18.36 5.36 -11.61
N PHE A 349 17.38 5.72 -10.77
CA PHE A 349 16.88 7.09 -10.67
C PHE A 349 17.96 8.06 -10.21
N LYS A 350 18.78 7.66 -9.22
CA LYS A 350 19.88 8.47 -8.74
C LYS A 350 20.95 8.68 -9.81
N GLU A 351 21.37 7.62 -10.51
CA GLU A 351 22.32 7.72 -11.63
C GLU A 351 21.80 8.58 -12.78
N ALA A 352 20.50 8.63 -12.99
CA ALA A 352 19.84 9.46 -13.99
C ALA A 352 19.65 10.93 -13.56
N GLY A 353 19.99 11.28 -12.31
CA GLY A 353 19.75 12.60 -11.75
C GLY A 353 18.26 12.91 -11.54
N TRP A 354 17.43 11.86 -11.35
CA TRP A 354 16.01 12.04 -11.01
C TRP A 354 15.80 12.25 -9.53
N LEU A 355 16.78 11.87 -8.69
CA LEU A 355 16.75 12.02 -7.24
C LEU A 355 17.83 13.04 -6.81
N ASP A 356 17.40 14.29 -6.73
CA ASP A 356 18.25 15.35 -6.17
C ASP A 356 18.09 15.41 -4.66
N THR A 357 19.18 15.39 -3.94
CA THR A 357 19.17 15.69 -2.50
C THR A 357 19.14 17.21 -2.29
N THR A 358 18.39 17.70 -1.30
CA THR A 358 18.33 19.15 -0.97
C THR A 358 19.67 19.75 -0.59
N SER A 359 20.70 18.94 -0.34
CA SER A 359 22.08 19.35 -0.10
C SER A 359 22.81 19.85 -1.36
N ASP A 360 22.33 19.50 -2.56
CA ASP A 360 22.96 19.88 -3.83
C ASP A 360 22.46 21.25 -4.36
N LYS A 361 21.55 21.90 -3.62
CA LYS A 361 20.98 23.21 -3.96
C LYS A 361 21.56 24.41 -3.17
N LYS A 362 22.74 24.24 -2.55
CA LYS A 362 23.44 25.35 -1.87
C LYS A 362 24.70 25.75 -2.62
#